data_a2a6d38c6162083b66a1359d20a03f41
#
_entry.id   a2a6d38c6162083b66a1359d20a03f41
#
_cell.length_a   1.000
_cell.length_b   1.000
_cell.length_c   1.000
_cell.angle_alpha   90.00
_cell.angle_beta   90.00
_cell.angle_gamma   90.00
#
_symmetry.space_group_name_H-M   'P 1'
#
loop_
_entity.id
_entity.type
_entity.pdbx_description
1 polymer ?
#
loop_
_entity_poly.entity_id
_entity_poly.type
_entity_poly.pdbx_seq_one_letter_code
_entity_poly.pdbx_strand_id
1 'polypeptide(L)'
;MQHIDESALETDLQARFAYVSGFIGLTPQDVQAIHGAASHLAPLVPQLVDAVYAKLYQQDATWRHFARPQAGYAGPVPERLEDLTPDHPIIKFRKEHLSGYLVALVTRAYDDKMVQYLDWVGKIHTSKAGSAKVVVPIVQIDALMGFVADALTATIFALNLPRQAEIDTVRAFQKLLWIQNDLFVKHYTTPTA
;
A
#
# COMPACT_ATOMS: atom_id res chain seq x y z
N MET A 1 28.87 -14.52 8.76
CA MET A 1 28.21 -13.84 7.64
C MET A 1 27.21 -14.85 7.05
N GLN A 2 25.95 -14.46 6.87
CA GLN A 2 24.95 -15.32 6.26
C GLN A 2 25.07 -15.25 4.74
N HIS A 3 25.06 -16.40 4.07
CA HIS A 3 24.98 -16.43 2.60
C HIS A 3 23.57 -16.15 2.14
N ILE A 4 23.42 -15.29 1.13
CA ILE A 4 22.14 -14.96 0.50
C ILE A 4 22.20 -15.36 -0.97
N ASP A 5 21.23 -16.14 -1.41
CA ASP A 5 21.02 -16.44 -2.83
C ASP A 5 20.31 -15.25 -3.48
N GLU A 6 21.06 -14.38 -4.17
CA GLU A 6 20.52 -13.17 -4.81
C GLU A 6 19.52 -13.51 -5.90
N SER A 7 19.65 -14.63 -6.60
CA SER A 7 18.71 -15.03 -7.64
C SER A 7 17.34 -15.42 -7.04
N ALA A 8 17.34 -16.02 -5.86
CA ALA A 8 16.10 -16.32 -5.14
C ALA A 8 15.34 -15.06 -4.72
N LEU A 9 16.05 -13.94 -4.44
CA LEU A 9 15.37 -12.67 -4.10
C LEU A 9 14.53 -12.12 -5.25
N GLU A 10 14.86 -12.44 -6.49
CA GLU A 10 14.12 -11.99 -7.69
C GLU A 10 13.00 -12.95 -8.11
N THR A 11 13.14 -14.25 -7.79
CA THR A 11 12.26 -15.30 -8.32
C THR A 11 11.33 -15.91 -7.27
N ASP A 12 11.68 -15.88 -5.99
CA ASP A 12 10.92 -16.42 -4.87
C ASP A 12 10.43 -15.29 -3.96
N LEU A 13 9.11 -15.09 -3.96
CA LEU A 13 8.45 -14.03 -3.18
C LEU A 13 8.69 -14.20 -1.67
N GLN A 14 8.72 -15.44 -1.17
CA GLN A 14 8.91 -15.69 0.25
C GLN A 14 10.37 -15.44 0.67
N ALA A 15 11.33 -15.85 -0.16
CA ALA A 15 12.74 -15.54 0.05
C ALA A 15 12.99 -14.02 0.07
N ARG A 16 12.39 -13.29 -0.88
CA ARG A 16 12.46 -11.83 -0.93
C ARG A 16 11.86 -11.19 0.32
N PHE A 17 10.65 -11.57 0.70
CA PHE A 17 9.98 -11.03 1.89
C PHE A 17 10.78 -11.32 3.16
N ALA A 18 11.28 -12.55 3.33
CA ALA A 18 12.11 -12.92 4.47
C ALA A 18 13.40 -12.10 4.55
N TYR A 19 14.07 -11.90 3.40
CA TYR A 19 15.28 -11.10 3.33
C TYR A 19 15.01 -9.63 3.70
N VAL A 20 14.03 -8.99 3.05
CA VAL A 20 13.72 -7.57 3.28
C VAL A 20 13.26 -7.34 4.71
N SER A 21 12.37 -8.20 5.22
CA SER A 21 11.88 -8.14 6.60
C SER A 21 13.00 -8.32 7.62
N GLY A 22 13.89 -9.29 7.39
CA GLY A 22 15.05 -9.53 8.25
C GLY A 22 16.04 -8.38 8.22
N PHE A 23 16.32 -7.81 7.04
CA PHE A 23 17.25 -6.69 6.87
C PHE A 23 16.73 -5.41 7.54
N ILE A 24 15.46 -5.10 7.38
CA ILE A 24 14.80 -3.95 8.02
C ILE A 24 14.62 -4.19 9.54
N GLY A 25 14.66 -5.44 9.97
CA GLY A 25 14.47 -5.84 11.37
C GLY A 25 12.99 -5.79 11.77
N LEU A 26 12.07 -6.24 10.91
CA LEU A 26 10.68 -6.48 11.29
C LEU A 26 10.62 -7.68 12.23
N THR A 27 10.05 -7.48 13.41
CA THR A 27 9.99 -8.48 14.48
C THR A 27 8.53 -8.86 14.79
N PRO A 28 8.29 -9.99 15.50
CA PRO A 28 6.95 -10.29 16.03
C PRO A 28 6.38 -9.20 16.92
N GLN A 29 7.23 -8.45 17.64
CA GLN A 29 6.82 -7.32 18.48
C GLN A 29 6.32 -6.15 17.62
N ASP A 30 6.94 -5.89 16.46
CA ASP A 30 6.44 -4.88 15.51
C ASP A 30 5.04 -5.28 15.00
N VAL A 31 4.84 -6.55 14.65
CA VAL A 31 3.52 -7.06 14.23
C VAL A 31 2.49 -6.93 15.35
N GLN A 32 2.86 -7.21 16.60
CA GLN A 32 2.00 -6.99 17.76
C GLN A 32 1.65 -5.50 17.95
N ALA A 33 2.59 -4.60 17.75
CA ALA A 33 2.34 -3.15 17.82
C ALA A 33 1.35 -2.70 16.73
N ILE A 34 1.49 -3.20 15.49
CA ILE A 34 0.54 -2.93 14.40
C ILE A 34 -0.86 -3.43 14.76
N HIS A 35 -0.97 -4.69 15.17
CA HIS A 35 -2.27 -5.30 15.53
C HIS A 35 -2.88 -4.66 16.80
N GLY A 36 -2.05 -4.29 17.77
CA GLY A 36 -2.50 -3.58 18.97
C GLY A 36 -3.09 -2.21 18.69
N ALA A 37 -2.61 -1.53 17.64
CA ALA A 37 -3.14 -0.26 17.21
C ALA A 37 -4.43 -0.38 16.36
N ALA A 38 -4.83 -1.59 15.94
CA ALA A 38 -5.94 -1.80 15.00
C ALA A 38 -7.26 -1.21 15.49
N SER A 39 -7.60 -1.36 16.79
CA SER A 39 -8.84 -0.82 17.36
C SER A 39 -8.92 0.71 17.32
N HIS A 40 -7.77 1.38 17.32
CA HIS A 40 -7.66 2.83 17.20
C HIS A 40 -7.60 3.31 15.75
N LEU A 41 -6.89 2.57 14.89
CA LEU A 41 -6.66 2.98 13.50
C LEU A 41 -7.80 2.59 12.55
N ALA A 42 -8.43 1.43 12.74
CA ALA A 42 -9.49 0.97 11.83
C ALA A 42 -10.66 1.96 11.70
N PRO A 43 -11.15 2.61 12.76
CA PRO A 43 -12.19 3.65 12.65
C PRO A 43 -11.76 4.88 11.85
N LEU A 44 -10.44 5.15 11.73
CA LEU A 44 -9.88 6.29 11.03
C LEU A 44 -9.56 6.01 9.55
N VAL A 45 -9.66 4.75 9.12
CA VAL A 45 -9.41 4.35 7.72
C VAL A 45 -10.23 5.17 6.71
N PRO A 46 -11.53 5.41 6.89
CA PRO A 46 -12.30 6.23 5.95
C PRO A 46 -11.71 7.63 5.77
N GLN A 47 -11.32 8.27 6.88
CA GLN A 47 -10.72 9.61 6.84
C GLN A 47 -9.35 9.60 6.11
N LEU A 48 -8.52 8.60 6.37
CA LEU A 48 -7.23 8.45 5.68
C LEU A 48 -7.43 8.21 4.18
N VAL A 49 -8.38 7.37 3.80
CA VAL A 49 -8.74 7.11 2.41
C VAL A 49 -9.21 8.39 1.71
N ASP A 50 -10.05 9.18 2.36
CA ASP A 50 -10.51 10.46 1.82
C ASP A 50 -9.35 11.44 1.64
N ALA A 51 -8.43 11.52 2.58
CA ALA A 51 -7.23 12.36 2.47
C ALA A 51 -6.33 11.92 1.31
N VAL A 52 -6.13 10.61 1.13
CA VAL A 52 -5.39 10.04 -0.01
C VAL A 52 -6.04 10.45 -1.33
N TYR A 53 -7.35 10.25 -1.49
CA TYR A 53 -8.02 10.57 -2.73
C TYR A 53 -8.12 12.08 -2.99
N ALA A 54 -8.25 12.90 -1.94
CA ALA A 54 -8.14 14.35 -2.06
C ALA A 54 -6.74 14.78 -2.56
N LYS A 55 -5.69 14.09 -2.08
CA LYS A 55 -4.32 14.33 -2.55
C LYS A 55 -4.12 13.92 -4.01
N LEU A 56 -4.61 12.76 -4.40
CA LEU A 56 -4.55 12.25 -5.78
C LEU A 56 -5.30 13.17 -6.75
N TYR A 57 -6.44 13.72 -6.33
CA TYR A 57 -7.26 14.62 -7.14
C TYR A 57 -6.55 15.95 -7.48
N GLN A 58 -5.60 16.38 -6.66
CA GLN A 58 -4.84 17.63 -6.89
C GLN A 58 -3.89 17.54 -8.11
N GLN A 59 -3.66 16.32 -8.65
CA GLN A 59 -2.68 16.08 -9.71
C GLN A 59 -3.35 15.35 -10.87
N ASP A 60 -3.46 15.98 -12.02
CA ASP A 60 -4.02 15.37 -13.24
C ASP A 60 -3.25 14.10 -13.64
N ALA A 61 -1.93 14.10 -13.46
CA ALA A 61 -1.05 12.99 -13.75
C ALA A 61 -1.38 11.73 -12.95
N THR A 62 -1.88 11.86 -11.70
CA THR A 62 -2.34 10.73 -10.89
C THR A 62 -3.82 10.44 -11.14
N TRP A 63 -4.65 11.48 -11.24
CA TRP A 63 -6.10 11.32 -11.33
C TRP A 63 -6.56 10.63 -12.63
N ARG A 64 -5.87 10.87 -13.75
CA ARG A 64 -6.18 10.27 -15.05
C ARG A 64 -6.17 8.73 -15.06
N HIS A 65 -5.47 8.07 -14.11
CA HIS A 65 -5.46 6.61 -14.04
C HIS A 65 -6.83 6.03 -13.66
N PHE A 66 -7.69 6.82 -13.01
CA PHE A 66 -9.05 6.42 -12.66
C PHE A 66 -10.05 6.65 -13.80
N ALA A 67 -9.74 7.47 -14.80
CA ALA A 67 -10.51 7.62 -16.04
C ALA A 67 -10.23 6.49 -17.04
N ARG A 68 -10.04 5.27 -16.54
CA ARG A 68 -9.78 4.04 -17.30
C ARG A 68 -10.62 2.90 -16.73
N PRO A 69 -10.99 1.90 -17.54
CA PRO A 69 -11.65 0.71 -17.03
C PRO A 69 -10.85 0.08 -15.88
N GLN A 70 -11.50 -0.11 -14.75
CA GLN A 70 -10.92 -0.72 -13.55
C GLN A 70 -11.35 -2.19 -13.47
N ALA A 71 -10.42 -3.09 -13.14
CA ALA A 71 -10.75 -4.50 -12.95
C ALA A 71 -11.81 -4.67 -11.84
N GLY A 72 -12.87 -5.44 -12.13
CA GLY A 72 -13.96 -5.67 -11.19
C GLY A 72 -15.02 -4.55 -11.13
N TYR A 73 -14.84 -3.44 -11.86
CA TYR A 73 -15.82 -2.36 -11.93
C TYR A 73 -16.64 -2.46 -13.23
N ALA A 74 -17.96 -2.62 -13.09
CA ALA A 74 -18.90 -2.73 -14.21
C ALA A 74 -19.70 -1.44 -14.50
N GLY A 75 -19.45 -0.37 -13.72
CA GLY A 75 -20.15 0.91 -13.87
C GLY A 75 -19.58 1.79 -14.99
N PRO A 76 -20.13 3.00 -15.17
CA PRO A 76 -19.69 3.93 -16.21
C PRO A 76 -18.26 4.41 -15.95
N VAL A 77 -17.47 4.49 -17.03
CA VAL A 77 -16.13 5.07 -17.03
C VAL A 77 -16.21 6.42 -17.72
N PRO A 78 -15.73 7.52 -17.11
CA PRO A 78 -15.80 8.83 -17.73
C PRO A 78 -14.93 8.89 -19.00
N GLU A 79 -15.43 9.56 -20.03
CA GLU A 79 -14.69 9.72 -21.30
C GLU A 79 -13.62 10.81 -21.19
N ARG A 80 -13.86 11.82 -20.36
CA ARG A 80 -12.96 12.94 -20.16
C ARG A 80 -12.57 13.05 -18.68
N LEU A 81 -11.38 13.58 -18.42
CA LEU A 81 -10.87 13.75 -17.06
C LEU A 81 -11.72 14.71 -16.23
N GLU A 82 -12.29 15.73 -16.85
CA GLU A 82 -13.15 16.73 -16.19
C GLU A 82 -14.44 16.13 -15.64
N ASP A 83 -14.91 15.03 -16.24
CA ASP A 83 -16.12 14.32 -15.79
C ASP A 83 -15.84 13.40 -14.59
N LEU A 84 -14.57 13.16 -14.26
CA LEU A 84 -14.15 12.33 -13.14
C LEU A 84 -14.05 13.15 -11.85
N THR A 85 -15.17 13.33 -11.17
CA THR A 85 -15.20 14.02 -9.87
C THR A 85 -14.84 13.06 -8.72
N PRO A 86 -14.45 13.57 -7.53
CA PRO A 86 -14.20 12.75 -6.34
C PRO A 86 -15.40 11.89 -5.90
N ASP A 87 -16.62 12.27 -6.29
CA ASP A 87 -17.87 11.55 -5.99
C ASP A 87 -18.28 10.55 -7.06
N HIS A 88 -17.51 10.45 -8.16
CA HIS A 88 -17.83 9.51 -9.24
C HIS A 88 -17.86 8.06 -8.71
N PRO A 89 -18.80 7.20 -9.16
CA PRO A 89 -18.93 5.82 -8.67
C PRO A 89 -17.66 4.99 -8.77
N ILE A 90 -16.83 5.19 -9.80
CA ILE A 90 -15.55 4.50 -9.95
C ILE A 90 -14.57 4.88 -8.82
N ILE A 91 -14.61 6.12 -8.34
CA ILE A 91 -13.77 6.58 -7.23
C ILE A 91 -14.26 5.96 -5.91
N LYS A 92 -15.56 5.90 -5.68
CA LYS A 92 -16.13 5.21 -4.51
C LYS A 92 -15.70 3.74 -4.47
N PHE A 93 -15.83 3.05 -5.60
CA PHE A 93 -15.34 1.67 -5.75
C PHE A 93 -13.85 1.52 -5.40
N ARG A 94 -13.01 2.44 -5.85
CA ARG A 94 -11.57 2.42 -5.54
C ARG A 94 -11.27 2.75 -4.08
N LYS A 95 -12.01 3.68 -3.48
CA LYS A 95 -11.92 3.98 -2.05
C LYS A 95 -12.25 2.77 -1.18
N GLU A 96 -13.28 1.99 -1.53
CA GLU A 96 -13.62 0.74 -0.84
C GLU A 96 -12.47 -0.27 -0.88
N HIS A 97 -11.80 -0.42 -2.04
CA HIS A 97 -10.63 -1.31 -2.17
C HIS A 97 -9.46 -0.84 -1.31
N LEU A 98 -9.16 0.46 -1.31
CA LEU A 98 -8.10 1.00 -0.46
C LEU A 98 -8.44 0.84 1.03
N SER A 99 -9.70 1.06 1.41
CA SER A 99 -10.16 0.82 2.79
C SER A 99 -9.95 -0.65 3.20
N GLY A 100 -10.36 -1.60 2.35
CA GLY A 100 -10.16 -3.02 2.60
C GLY A 100 -8.67 -3.40 2.73
N TYR A 101 -7.81 -2.81 1.91
CA TYR A 101 -6.36 -2.99 2.00
C TYR A 101 -5.79 -2.46 3.33
N LEU A 102 -6.14 -1.23 3.72
CA LEU A 102 -5.64 -0.63 4.96
C LEU A 102 -6.11 -1.39 6.22
N VAL A 103 -7.37 -1.86 6.22
CA VAL A 103 -7.88 -2.73 7.29
C VAL A 103 -7.11 -4.04 7.32
N ALA A 104 -6.84 -4.66 6.16
CA ALA A 104 -6.07 -5.89 6.09
C ALA A 104 -4.65 -5.74 6.66
N LEU A 105 -3.99 -4.59 6.43
CA LEU A 105 -2.66 -4.30 7.00
C LEU A 105 -2.63 -4.36 8.52
N VAL A 106 -3.69 -3.93 9.19
CA VAL A 106 -3.72 -3.84 10.67
C VAL A 106 -4.37 -5.04 11.34
N THR A 107 -5.03 -5.93 10.59
CA THR A 107 -5.83 -7.01 11.19
C THR A 107 -5.41 -8.42 10.80
N ARG A 108 -4.73 -8.60 9.64
CA ARG A 108 -4.36 -9.93 9.14
C ARG A 108 -3.00 -10.37 9.68
N ALA A 109 -2.85 -11.68 9.88
CA ALA A 109 -1.54 -12.26 10.13
C ALA A 109 -0.63 -12.06 8.91
N TYR A 110 0.66 -11.81 9.14
CA TYR A 110 1.67 -11.65 8.09
C TYR A 110 2.24 -13.02 7.68
N ASP A 111 1.33 -13.91 7.23
CA ASP A 111 1.62 -15.22 6.67
C ASP A 111 1.84 -15.16 5.14
N ASP A 112 2.10 -16.32 4.53
CA ASP A 112 2.32 -16.45 3.09
C ASP A 112 1.16 -15.88 2.26
N LYS A 113 -0.08 -15.99 2.74
CA LYS A 113 -1.25 -15.45 2.04
C LYS A 113 -1.27 -13.93 2.07
N MET A 114 -0.86 -13.34 3.20
CA MET A 114 -0.74 -11.89 3.30
C MET A 114 0.37 -11.37 2.41
N VAL A 115 1.51 -12.03 2.37
CA VAL A 115 2.63 -11.66 1.49
C VAL A 115 2.21 -11.71 0.01
N GLN A 116 1.51 -12.76 -0.40
CA GLN A 116 0.93 -12.86 -1.76
C GLN A 116 -0.08 -11.75 -2.05
N TYR A 117 -0.90 -11.40 -1.07
CA TYR A 117 -1.86 -10.30 -1.20
C TYR A 117 -1.17 -8.95 -1.37
N LEU A 118 -0.12 -8.67 -0.59
CA LEU A 118 0.67 -7.44 -0.68
C LEU A 118 1.39 -7.34 -2.04
N ASP A 119 1.97 -8.43 -2.51
CA ASP A 119 2.58 -8.51 -3.84
C ASP A 119 1.56 -8.26 -4.96
N TRP A 120 0.37 -8.88 -4.85
CA TRP A 120 -0.72 -8.66 -5.79
C TRP A 120 -1.16 -7.20 -5.85
N VAL A 121 -1.26 -6.53 -4.70
CA VAL A 121 -1.58 -5.10 -4.64
C VAL A 121 -0.52 -4.27 -5.39
N GLY A 122 0.76 -4.60 -5.29
CA GLY A 122 1.80 -3.98 -6.10
C GLY A 122 1.60 -4.23 -7.60
N LYS A 123 1.37 -5.48 -7.97
CA LYS A 123 1.25 -5.93 -9.35
C LYS A 123 0.10 -5.28 -10.13
N ILE A 124 -1.07 -5.04 -9.49
CA ILE A 124 -2.24 -4.45 -10.16
C ILE A 124 -2.05 -2.98 -10.57
N HIS A 125 -0.99 -2.32 -10.11
CA HIS A 125 -0.63 -0.98 -10.55
C HIS A 125 0.17 -0.98 -11.86
N THR A 126 0.47 -2.15 -12.39
CA THR A 126 1.20 -2.36 -13.66
C THR A 126 0.33 -3.07 -14.69
N SER A 127 0.79 -3.13 -15.95
CA SER A 127 0.11 -3.91 -17.00
C SER A 127 0.14 -5.43 -16.78
N LYS A 128 0.89 -5.91 -15.78
CA LYS A 128 1.08 -7.34 -15.49
C LYS A 128 -0.13 -8.00 -14.80
N ALA A 129 -1.03 -7.20 -14.22
CA ALA A 129 -2.27 -7.68 -13.58
C ALA A 129 -3.35 -6.59 -13.53
N GLY A 130 -4.55 -6.95 -13.10
CA GLY A 130 -5.68 -6.03 -13.02
C GLY A 130 -6.12 -5.55 -14.41
N SER A 131 -6.23 -4.24 -14.61
CA SER A 131 -6.54 -3.65 -15.92
C SER A 131 -5.24 -3.38 -16.67
N ALA A 132 -5.03 -4.03 -17.81
CA ALA A 132 -3.85 -3.83 -18.67
C ALA A 132 -3.70 -2.37 -19.17
N LYS A 133 -4.77 -1.56 -19.10
CA LYS A 133 -4.75 -0.15 -19.47
C LYS A 133 -4.31 0.78 -18.34
N VAL A 134 -4.18 0.26 -17.12
CA VAL A 134 -3.74 1.02 -15.94
C VAL A 134 -2.28 0.70 -15.68
N VAL A 135 -1.42 1.68 -15.92
CA VAL A 135 0.01 1.63 -15.60
C VAL A 135 0.32 2.91 -14.83
N VAL A 136 0.50 2.78 -13.52
CA VAL A 136 0.85 3.90 -12.65
C VAL A 136 2.37 4.03 -12.63
N PRO A 137 2.97 5.17 -13.00
CA PRO A 137 4.42 5.35 -12.92
C PRO A 137 4.96 5.15 -11.49
N ILE A 138 6.13 4.53 -11.37
CA ILE A 138 6.74 4.24 -10.06
C ILE A 138 6.91 5.50 -9.20
N VAL A 139 7.27 6.63 -9.81
CA VAL A 139 7.40 7.92 -9.10
C VAL A 139 6.11 8.36 -8.41
N GLN A 140 4.94 7.98 -8.94
CA GLN A 140 3.65 8.28 -8.31
C GLN A 140 3.35 7.33 -7.15
N ILE A 141 3.79 6.08 -7.26
CA ILE A 141 3.71 5.10 -6.16
C ILE A 141 4.60 5.57 -5.00
N ASP A 142 5.86 5.93 -5.27
CA ASP A 142 6.79 6.40 -4.23
C ASP A 142 6.28 7.67 -3.54
N ALA A 143 5.74 8.62 -4.32
CA ALA A 143 5.14 9.83 -3.77
C ALA A 143 3.92 9.53 -2.88
N LEU A 144 3.07 8.58 -3.31
CA LEU A 144 1.92 8.15 -2.51
C LEU A 144 2.35 7.43 -1.23
N MET A 145 3.35 6.54 -1.31
CA MET A 145 3.88 5.84 -0.14
C MET A 145 4.45 6.83 0.89
N GLY A 146 5.18 7.86 0.44
CA GLY A 146 5.66 8.94 1.31
C GLY A 146 4.50 9.71 1.97
N PHE A 147 3.47 10.08 1.21
CA PHE A 147 2.28 10.75 1.74
C PHE A 147 1.55 9.89 2.78
N VAL A 148 1.36 8.59 2.50
CA VAL A 148 0.70 7.65 3.43
C VAL A 148 1.53 7.48 4.71
N ALA A 149 2.86 7.39 4.59
CA ALA A 149 3.76 7.26 5.74
C ALA A 149 3.66 8.47 6.69
N ASP A 150 3.65 9.68 6.13
CA ASP A 150 3.49 10.91 6.90
C ASP A 150 2.11 11.00 7.56
N ALA A 151 1.05 10.78 6.78
CA ALA A 151 -0.33 10.83 7.27
C ALA A 151 -0.59 9.81 8.39
N LEU A 152 -0.05 8.59 8.25
CA LEU A 152 -0.16 7.54 9.27
C LEU A 152 0.62 7.92 10.54
N THR A 153 1.83 8.45 10.39
CA THR A 153 2.65 8.93 11.52
C THR A 153 1.91 10.03 12.30
N ALA A 154 1.37 11.02 11.60
CA ALA A 154 0.57 12.08 12.21
C ALA A 154 -0.68 11.52 12.92
N THR A 155 -1.36 10.55 12.30
CA THR A 155 -2.52 9.88 12.88
C THR A 155 -2.15 9.16 14.18
N ILE A 156 -1.05 8.40 14.21
CA ILE A 156 -0.60 7.68 15.41
C ILE A 156 -0.29 8.66 16.54
N PHE A 157 0.39 9.79 16.25
CA PHE A 157 0.66 10.82 17.25
C PHE A 157 -0.61 11.46 17.81
N ALA A 158 -1.67 11.55 17.02
CA ALA A 158 -2.97 12.08 17.47
C ALA A 158 -3.77 11.10 18.35
N LEU A 159 -3.40 9.81 18.42
CA LEU A 159 -4.07 8.80 19.24
C LEU A 159 -3.81 8.96 20.75
N ASN A 160 -2.82 9.78 21.13
CA ASN A 160 -2.40 9.97 22.53
C ASN A 160 -2.07 8.64 23.25
N LEU A 161 -1.40 7.73 22.56
CA LEU A 161 -0.92 6.48 23.13
C LEU A 161 0.16 6.74 24.20
N PRO A 162 0.41 5.81 25.13
CA PRO A 162 1.60 5.86 25.97
C PRO A 162 2.86 6.01 25.10
N ARG A 163 3.80 6.87 25.49
CA ARG A 163 4.95 7.26 24.67
C ARG A 163 5.70 6.09 24.02
N GLN A 164 5.93 5.01 24.78
CA GLN A 164 6.63 3.85 24.24
C GLN A 164 5.78 3.14 23.15
N ALA A 165 4.48 2.96 23.40
CA ALA A 165 3.57 2.34 22.42
C ALA A 165 3.46 3.18 21.14
N GLU A 166 3.44 4.51 21.27
CA GLU A 166 3.47 5.43 20.14
C GLU A 166 4.73 5.23 19.28
N ILE A 167 5.92 5.21 19.90
CA ILE A 167 7.21 5.00 19.22
C ILE A 167 7.24 3.63 18.54
N ASP A 168 6.84 2.58 19.24
CA ASP A 168 6.87 1.21 18.71
C ASP A 168 5.90 1.06 17.55
N THR A 169 4.71 1.65 17.63
CA THR A 169 3.72 1.64 16.55
C THR A 169 4.23 2.39 15.31
N VAL A 170 4.77 3.61 15.47
CA VAL A 170 5.33 4.38 14.34
C VAL A 170 6.46 3.58 13.67
N ARG A 171 7.41 3.03 14.45
CA ARG A 171 8.53 2.26 13.91
C ARG A 171 8.06 1.00 13.17
N ALA A 172 7.09 0.30 13.73
CA ALA A 172 6.53 -0.90 13.13
C ALA A 172 5.87 -0.59 11.76
N PHE A 173 5.06 0.48 11.69
CA PHE A 173 4.45 0.90 10.42
C PHE A 173 5.47 1.40 9.41
N GLN A 174 6.53 2.11 9.81
CA GLN A 174 7.60 2.51 8.89
C GLN A 174 8.28 1.29 8.26
N LYS A 175 8.59 0.25 9.03
CA LYS A 175 9.14 -1.01 8.53
C LYS A 175 8.18 -1.68 7.53
N LEU A 176 6.90 -1.79 7.89
CA LEU A 176 5.87 -2.38 7.06
C LEU A 176 5.72 -1.65 5.71
N LEU A 177 5.69 -0.31 5.74
CA LEU A 177 5.53 0.48 4.52
C LEU A 177 6.74 0.36 3.58
N TRP A 178 7.96 0.24 4.12
CA TRP A 178 9.13 -0.01 3.28
C TRP A 178 9.14 -1.42 2.68
N ILE A 179 8.69 -2.44 3.42
CA ILE A 179 8.48 -3.79 2.88
C ILE A 179 7.43 -3.75 1.77
N GLN A 180 6.32 -3.04 2.00
CA GLN A 180 5.29 -2.87 1.00
C GLN A 180 5.82 -2.14 -0.25
N ASN A 181 6.63 -1.11 -0.07
CA ASN A 181 7.24 -0.38 -1.19
C ASN A 181 8.14 -1.30 -2.03
N ASP A 182 8.96 -2.16 -1.41
CA ASP A 182 9.74 -3.16 -2.15
C ASP A 182 8.85 -4.08 -2.99
N LEU A 183 7.72 -4.55 -2.43
CA LEU A 183 6.77 -5.39 -3.14
C LEU A 183 6.04 -4.66 -4.29
N PHE A 184 5.95 -3.34 -4.26
CA PHE A 184 5.51 -2.54 -5.41
C PHE A 184 6.63 -2.41 -6.46
N VAL A 185 7.80 -1.96 -6.03
CA VAL A 185 8.94 -1.63 -6.91
C VAL A 185 9.40 -2.83 -7.74
N LYS A 186 9.41 -4.04 -7.18
CA LYS A 186 9.79 -5.27 -7.91
C LYS A 186 9.00 -5.49 -9.21
N HIS A 187 7.79 -4.96 -9.33
CA HIS A 187 6.99 -5.09 -10.55
C HIS A 187 7.38 -4.11 -11.65
N TYR A 188 8.18 -3.10 -11.34
CA TYR A 188 8.68 -2.08 -12.27
C TYR A 188 10.10 -2.37 -12.75
N THR A 189 10.86 -3.13 -11.99
CA THR A 189 12.21 -3.53 -12.38
C THR A 189 12.18 -4.73 -13.34
N THR A 190 13.12 -4.77 -14.28
CA THR A 190 13.40 -5.98 -15.05
C THR A 190 14.35 -6.83 -14.19
N PRO A 191 14.11 -8.14 -13.99
CA PRO A 191 15.08 -8.98 -13.31
C PRO A 191 16.45 -8.83 -13.95
N THR A 192 17.46 -8.52 -13.17
CA THR A 192 18.85 -8.60 -13.63
C THR A 192 19.19 -10.06 -13.88
N ALA A 193 19.56 -10.36 -15.14
CA ALA A 193 20.00 -11.70 -15.53
C ALA A 193 21.29 -12.10 -14.81
#